data_fd8e536fa1e0778b47b1db443e095649
#
_entry.id   fd8e536fa1e0778b47b1db443e095649
#
_cell.length_a   1.000
_cell.length_b   1.000
_cell.length_c   1.000
_cell.angle_alpha   90.00
_cell.angle_beta   90.00
_cell.angle_gamma   90.00
#
_symmetry.space_group_name_H-M   'P 1'
#
loop_
_entity.id
_entity.type
_entity.pdbx_description
1 polymer ?
#
loop_
_entity_poly.entity_id
_entity_poly.type
_entity_poly.pdbx_seq_one_letter_code
_entity_poly.pdbx_strand_id
1 'polypeptide(L)'
;MTYLEIEGTNHLSGNVTISGAKNAALPLIVSSILAKNEVKINNVPNVADIKTLISLLENLGAKVNFQNNSALLNTNTLNQTIAKYDIVRKMRASILTLGPLLARFGHCEVSLPGGCAIGQRPIDLHLLALEKMGANIQIKQGYVVASGNLKGNEILFDKITVTGSENIIMAAALAKGKTKLLNVAKEPEVVQLCEVLKDAGLEIKGIGTDELEIYGSDGELLEFKEFSVIPDRIEAGTYLCAGAITNSKITLDKVNATHLSAVLAKLHQMGFETLITEDSITLLPAKEIKPVEIMTSEYPGFPTDMQAQFMALALKANGTSIIDERLFENRFMHVSELLRMGADIKLNGHIATIVGGKELNAADVMATDLRASSALILTALAAKGTSKVHRIYHLDRGYENLEEKFKDLGAKITRLEE
;
A
#
# COMPACT_ATOMS: atom_id res chain seq x y z
N MET A 1 17.70 14.23 -13.75
CA MET A 1 16.74 13.42 -12.94
C MET A 1 15.61 14.30 -12.45
N THR A 2 14.37 13.77 -12.34
CA THR A 2 13.23 14.57 -11.84
C THR A 2 13.28 14.74 -10.32
N TYR A 3 12.95 15.93 -9.84
CA TYR A 3 12.83 16.28 -8.42
C TYR A 3 11.63 17.20 -8.20
N LEU A 4 11.19 17.32 -6.96
CA LEU A 4 10.18 18.30 -6.54
C LEU A 4 10.85 19.46 -5.83
N GLU A 5 10.56 20.67 -6.28
CA GLU A 5 10.88 21.91 -5.59
C GLU A 5 9.64 22.35 -4.79
N ILE A 6 9.81 22.60 -3.49
CA ILE A 6 8.73 22.87 -2.55
C ILE A 6 9.09 24.10 -1.71
N GLU A 7 8.29 25.16 -1.83
CA GLU A 7 8.39 26.32 -0.93
C GLU A 7 7.55 26.05 0.33
N GLY A 8 8.15 26.25 1.49
CA GLY A 8 7.46 26.09 2.76
C GLY A 8 6.25 26.99 2.87
N THR A 9 5.16 26.48 3.41
CA THR A 9 3.90 27.19 3.61
C THR A 9 3.37 26.96 5.02
N ASN A 10 2.68 27.97 5.54
CA ASN A 10 1.97 27.85 6.82
C ASN A 10 0.46 27.67 6.63
N HIS A 11 0.02 27.49 5.40
CA HIS A 11 -1.41 27.43 5.11
C HIS A 11 -1.69 26.60 3.86
N LEU A 12 -2.49 25.56 4.05
CA LEU A 12 -3.18 24.82 3.01
C LEU A 12 -4.69 25.04 3.16
N SER A 13 -5.45 24.94 2.10
CA SER A 13 -6.91 25.05 2.16
C SER A 13 -7.57 24.37 0.97
N GLY A 14 -8.82 24.00 1.12
CA GLY A 14 -9.61 23.41 0.04
C GLY A 14 -9.85 21.91 0.24
N ASN A 15 -10.20 21.27 -0.87
CA ASN A 15 -10.57 19.88 -0.91
C ASN A 15 -9.59 19.09 -1.76
N VAL A 16 -9.36 17.83 -1.36
CA VAL A 16 -8.61 16.85 -2.16
C VAL A 16 -9.40 15.56 -2.30
N THR A 17 -9.56 15.09 -3.53
CA THR A 17 -10.21 13.81 -3.83
C THR A 17 -9.19 12.69 -3.70
N ILE A 18 -9.51 11.69 -2.88
CA ILE A 18 -8.66 10.52 -2.65
C ILE A 18 -8.78 9.53 -3.81
N SER A 19 -7.64 9.07 -4.30
CA SER A 19 -7.54 8.06 -5.36
C SER A 19 -7.86 6.66 -4.86
N GLY A 20 -8.06 5.72 -5.78
CA GLY A 20 -8.17 4.32 -5.42
C GLY A 20 -6.90 3.78 -4.75
N ALA A 21 -7.08 2.85 -3.82
CA ALA A 21 -5.98 2.27 -3.06
C ALA A 21 -5.08 1.41 -3.95
N LYS A 22 -3.82 1.82 -4.10
CA LYS A 22 -2.83 1.02 -4.83
C LYS A 22 -2.74 -0.40 -4.27
N ASN A 23 -2.70 -0.54 -2.94
CA ASN A 23 -2.53 -1.83 -2.29
C ASN A 23 -3.77 -2.74 -2.42
N ALA A 24 -4.95 -2.18 -2.70
CA ALA A 24 -6.13 -2.96 -3.08
C ALA A 24 -6.13 -3.27 -4.60
N ALA A 25 -5.78 -2.29 -5.44
CA ALA A 25 -5.78 -2.46 -6.89
C ALA A 25 -4.83 -3.58 -7.35
N LEU A 26 -3.68 -3.75 -6.70
CA LEU A 26 -2.71 -4.79 -7.07
C LEU A 26 -3.28 -6.22 -6.97
N PRO A 27 -3.79 -6.71 -5.83
CA PRO A 27 -4.39 -8.04 -5.76
C PRO A 27 -5.67 -8.16 -6.59
N LEU A 28 -6.47 -7.10 -6.71
CA LEU A 28 -7.69 -7.10 -7.52
C LEU A 28 -7.40 -7.25 -9.02
N ILE A 29 -6.37 -6.59 -9.54
CA ILE A 29 -5.92 -6.76 -10.93
C ILE A 29 -5.39 -8.19 -11.13
N VAL A 30 -4.59 -8.71 -10.18
CA VAL A 30 -4.07 -10.08 -10.26
C VAL A 30 -5.20 -11.10 -10.18
N SER A 31 -6.26 -10.87 -9.40
CA SER A 31 -7.40 -11.79 -9.30
C SER A 31 -8.12 -12.02 -10.64
N SER A 32 -7.96 -11.10 -11.62
CA SER A 32 -8.49 -11.30 -12.97
C SER A 32 -7.93 -12.55 -13.66
N ILE A 33 -6.78 -13.08 -13.22
CA ILE A 33 -6.24 -14.38 -13.70
C ILE A 33 -7.24 -15.52 -13.44
N LEU A 34 -8.10 -15.38 -12.44
CA LEU A 34 -9.11 -16.38 -12.05
C LEU A 34 -10.42 -16.25 -12.86
N ALA A 35 -10.53 -15.23 -13.73
CA ALA A 35 -11.76 -14.89 -14.43
C ALA A 35 -11.99 -15.71 -15.71
N LYS A 36 -13.26 -16.07 -15.95
CA LYS A 36 -13.72 -16.64 -17.23
C LYS A 36 -14.23 -15.57 -18.20
N ASN A 37 -14.48 -14.35 -17.73
CA ASN A 37 -14.98 -13.22 -18.51
C ASN A 37 -13.98 -12.06 -18.48
N GLU A 38 -14.24 -11.04 -19.27
CA GLU A 38 -13.53 -9.77 -19.20
C GLU A 38 -13.90 -9.04 -17.90
N VAL A 39 -12.90 -8.53 -17.17
CA VAL A 39 -13.06 -7.90 -15.87
C VAL A 39 -12.88 -6.40 -16.00
N LYS A 40 -13.89 -5.63 -15.58
CA LYS A 40 -13.83 -4.16 -15.53
C LYS A 40 -13.65 -3.70 -14.09
N ILE A 41 -12.55 -2.96 -13.85
CA ILE A 41 -12.18 -2.41 -12.55
C ILE A 41 -12.12 -0.89 -12.66
N ASN A 42 -12.91 -0.19 -11.84
CA ASN A 42 -12.92 1.28 -11.78
C ASN A 42 -12.09 1.79 -10.59
N ASN A 43 -11.83 3.09 -10.60
CA ASN A 43 -11.05 3.78 -9.56
C ASN A 43 -9.65 3.15 -9.36
N VAL A 44 -9.03 2.64 -10.42
CA VAL A 44 -7.67 2.13 -10.39
C VAL A 44 -6.69 3.31 -10.44
N PRO A 45 -5.78 3.48 -9.46
CA PRO A 45 -4.88 4.62 -9.46
C PRO A 45 -3.84 4.53 -10.60
N ASN A 46 -3.57 5.66 -11.24
CA ASN A 46 -2.60 5.75 -12.33
C ASN A 46 -1.18 5.96 -11.80
N VAL A 47 -0.61 4.94 -11.19
CA VAL A 47 0.72 4.94 -10.57
C VAL A 47 1.67 3.93 -11.21
N ALA A 48 2.97 4.09 -11.00
CA ALA A 48 3.99 3.26 -11.66
C ALA A 48 3.89 1.77 -11.30
N ASP A 49 3.51 1.42 -10.06
CA ASP A 49 3.34 0.02 -9.67
C ASP A 49 2.17 -0.64 -10.44
N ILE A 50 1.07 0.07 -10.66
CA ILE A 50 -0.07 -0.43 -11.47
C ILE A 50 0.35 -0.65 -12.93
N LYS A 51 1.05 0.32 -13.54
CA LYS A 51 1.58 0.17 -14.91
C LYS A 51 2.52 -1.02 -15.04
N THR A 52 3.37 -1.24 -14.04
CA THR A 52 4.27 -2.40 -13.99
C THR A 52 3.49 -3.71 -13.93
N LEU A 53 2.43 -3.77 -13.11
CA LEU A 53 1.59 -4.96 -13.01
C LEU A 53 0.82 -5.24 -14.31
N ILE A 54 0.26 -4.20 -14.93
CA ILE A 54 -0.40 -4.33 -16.24
C ILE A 54 0.58 -4.91 -17.27
N SER A 55 1.80 -4.34 -17.36
CA SER A 55 2.84 -4.87 -18.25
C SER A 55 3.20 -6.32 -17.94
N LEU A 56 3.17 -6.74 -16.67
CA LEU A 56 3.38 -8.14 -16.30
C LEU A 56 2.25 -9.03 -16.85
N LEU A 57 0.99 -8.65 -16.68
CA LEU A 57 -0.14 -9.42 -17.21
C LEU A 57 -0.14 -9.48 -18.75
N GLU A 58 0.20 -8.38 -19.43
CA GLU A 58 0.36 -8.34 -20.88
C GLU A 58 1.47 -9.28 -21.35
N ASN A 59 2.60 -9.34 -20.64
CA ASN A 59 3.67 -10.31 -20.93
C ASN A 59 3.24 -11.77 -20.69
N LEU A 60 2.27 -12.02 -19.82
CA LEU A 60 1.66 -13.34 -19.63
C LEU A 60 0.60 -13.64 -20.71
N GLY A 61 0.27 -12.67 -21.56
CA GLY A 61 -0.67 -12.82 -22.69
C GLY A 61 -2.06 -12.20 -22.43
N ALA A 62 -2.28 -11.49 -21.33
CA ALA A 62 -3.53 -10.75 -21.14
C ALA A 62 -3.67 -9.58 -22.10
N LYS A 63 -4.90 -9.21 -22.42
CA LYS A 63 -5.22 -7.96 -23.10
C LYS A 63 -5.75 -6.98 -22.07
N VAL A 64 -5.12 -5.81 -21.96
CA VAL A 64 -5.49 -4.79 -20.97
C VAL A 64 -5.73 -3.46 -21.67
N ASN A 65 -6.85 -2.82 -21.36
CA ASN A 65 -7.11 -1.43 -21.69
C ASN A 65 -7.24 -0.63 -20.39
N PHE A 66 -6.29 0.27 -20.14
CA PHE A 66 -6.25 1.11 -18.94
C PHE A 66 -6.34 2.58 -19.33
N GLN A 67 -7.48 3.20 -19.04
CA GLN A 67 -7.76 4.60 -19.36
C GLN A 67 -8.66 5.23 -18.28
N ASN A 68 -8.44 6.49 -17.95
CA ASN A 68 -9.29 7.27 -17.04
C ASN A 68 -9.58 6.54 -15.71
N ASN A 69 -8.55 5.99 -15.09
CA ASN A 69 -8.65 5.22 -13.83
C ASN A 69 -9.59 3.99 -13.92
N SER A 70 -9.83 3.48 -15.12
CA SER A 70 -10.58 2.24 -15.36
C SER A 70 -9.71 1.25 -16.13
N ALA A 71 -9.66 0.00 -15.65
CA ALA A 71 -8.95 -1.09 -16.31
C ALA A 71 -9.95 -2.13 -16.80
N LEU A 72 -9.85 -2.50 -18.08
CA LEU A 72 -10.57 -3.61 -18.69
C LEU A 72 -9.57 -4.71 -19.00
N LEU A 73 -9.71 -5.87 -18.34
CA LEU A 73 -8.75 -6.96 -18.38
C LEU A 73 -9.39 -8.21 -18.99
N ASN A 74 -8.80 -8.70 -20.07
CA ASN A 74 -9.14 -10.00 -20.63
C ASN A 74 -7.98 -10.97 -20.43
N THR A 75 -8.14 -11.91 -19.51
CA THR A 75 -7.14 -12.93 -19.17
C THR A 75 -7.40 -14.28 -19.81
N ASN A 76 -8.44 -14.42 -20.63
CA ASN A 76 -8.68 -15.66 -21.41
C ASN A 76 -7.61 -15.90 -22.48
N THR A 77 -6.85 -14.85 -22.81
CA THR A 77 -5.74 -14.91 -23.77
C THR A 77 -4.39 -15.24 -23.14
N LEU A 78 -4.33 -15.48 -21.82
CA LEU A 78 -3.10 -15.90 -21.14
C LEU A 78 -2.53 -17.17 -21.77
N ASN A 79 -1.26 -17.12 -22.15
CA ASN A 79 -0.53 -18.21 -22.81
C ASN A 79 0.88 -18.43 -22.25
N GLN A 80 1.26 -17.68 -21.22
CA GLN A 80 2.52 -17.78 -20.53
C GLN A 80 2.27 -17.92 -19.02
N THR A 81 3.11 -18.71 -18.36
CA THR A 81 3.07 -18.91 -16.91
C THR A 81 4.38 -18.51 -16.23
N ILE A 82 5.26 -17.77 -16.96
CA ILE A 82 6.56 -17.34 -16.47
C ILE A 82 6.56 -15.83 -16.25
N ALA A 83 6.59 -15.40 -14.98
CA ALA A 83 6.76 -14.00 -14.58
C ALA A 83 8.26 -13.65 -14.51
N LYS A 84 8.76 -12.97 -15.56
CA LYS A 84 10.19 -12.73 -15.81
C LYS A 84 10.81 -11.73 -14.84
N TYR A 85 12.09 -11.95 -14.47
CA TYR A 85 12.88 -11.14 -13.57
C TYR A 85 12.86 -9.64 -13.90
N ASP A 86 13.01 -9.24 -15.16
CA ASP A 86 13.11 -7.83 -15.57
C ASP A 86 11.87 -6.98 -15.20
N ILE A 87 10.71 -7.61 -15.06
CA ILE A 87 9.48 -6.95 -14.62
C ILE A 87 9.31 -7.11 -13.10
N VAL A 88 9.48 -8.34 -12.59
CA VAL A 88 9.29 -8.66 -11.17
C VAL A 88 10.23 -7.85 -10.27
N ARG A 89 11.49 -7.63 -10.67
CA ARG A 89 12.44 -6.83 -9.89
C ARG A 89 12.02 -5.38 -9.64
N LYS A 90 11.14 -4.83 -10.48
CA LYS A 90 10.65 -3.46 -10.37
C LYS A 90 9.55 -3.31 -9.31
N MET A 91 8.82 -4.39 -9.03
CA MET A 91 7.67 -4.37 -8.13
C MET A 91 7.55 -5.69 -7.37
N ARG A 92 7.73 -5.62 -6.04
CA ARG A 92 7.65 -6.80 -5.18
C ARG A 92 6.28 -7.51 -5.23
N ALA A 93 5.19 -6.75 -5.39
CA ALA A 93 3.83 -7.30 -5.48
C ALA A 93 3.62 -8.26 -6.67
N SER A 94 4.57 -8.35 -7.61
CA SER A 94 4.54 -9.35 -8.69
C SER A 94 4.45 -10.79 -8.18
N ILE A 95 4.87 -11.06 -6.93
CA ILE A 95 4.72 -12.38 -6.29
C ILE A 95 3.25 -12.79 -6.13
N LEU A 96 2.30 -11.86 -6.13
CA LEU A 96 0.87 -12.14 -6.05
C LEU A 96 0.36 -12.98 -7.22
N THR A 97 1.09 -13.00 -8.35
CA THR A 97 0.72 -13.84 -9.51
C THR A 97 0.97 -15.33 -9.27
N LEU A 98 1.77 -15.70 -8.26
CA LEU A 98 2.16 -17.09 -8.01
C LEU A 98 0.95 -17.99 -7.73
N GLY A 99 0.09 -17.61 -6.76
CA GLY A 99 -1.08 -18.39 -6.37
C GLY A 99 -2.09 -18.58 -7.50
N PRO A 100 -2.59 -17.50 -8.12
CA PRO A 100 -3.60 -17.61 -9.17
C PRO A 100 -3.07 -18.26 -10.47
N LEU A 101 -1.81 -18.07 -10.84
CA LEU A 101 -1.21 -18.79 -11.99
C LEU A 101 -1.14 -20.29 -11.71
N LEU A 102 -0.65 -20.68 -10.51
CA LEU A 102 -0.59 -22.07 -10.12
C LEU A 102 -1.98 -22.70 -10.06
N ALA A 103 -2.95 -22.00 -9.47
CA ALA A 103 -4.32 -22.49 -9.35
C ALA A 103 -4.99 -22.71 -10.71
N ARG A 104 -4.76 -21.78 -11.68
CA ARG A 104 -5.37 -21.85 -13.00
C ARG A 104 -4.68 -22.86 -13.95
N PHE A 105 -3.33 -22.89 -13.93
CA PHE A 105 -2.56 -23.65 -14.96
C PHE A 105 -1.89 -24.89 -14.40
N GLY A 106 -1.92 -25.12 -13.08
CA GLY A 106 -1.24 -26.26 -12.44
C GLY A 106 0.28 -26.15 -12.46
N HIS A 107 0.84 -25.09 -13.04
CA HIS A 107 2.30 -24.87 -13.12
C HIS A 107 2.58 -23.39 -13.39
N CYS A 108 3.61 -22.83 -12.76
CA CYS A 108 4.11 -21.49 -13.05
C CYS A 108 5.56 -21.31 -12.55
N GLU A 109 6.22 -20.29 -13.11
CA GLU A 109 7.52 -19.82 -12.68
C GLU A 109 7.43 -18.32 -12.40
N VAL A 110 7.72 -17.92 -11.18
CA VAL A 110 7.71 -16.51 -10.78
C VAL A 110 9.08 -16.16 -10.23
N SER A 111 9.73 -15.15 -10.83
CA SER A 111 11.02 -14.68 -10.33
C SER A 111 10.90 -14.28 -8.86
N LEU A 112 11.92 -14.57 -8.07
CA LEU A 112 12.01 -14.05 -6.71
C LEU A 112 11.99 -12.52 -6.74
N PRO A 113 11.18 -11.90 -5.89
CA PRO A 113 11.16 -10.44 -5.80
C PRO A 113 12.51 -9.93 -5.32
N GLY A 114 13.00 -8.83 -5.90
CA GLY A 114 14.21 -8.17 -5.44
C GLY A 114 14.12 -7.70 -3.99
N GLY A 115 15.26 -7.36 -3.39
CA GLY A 115 15.33 -6.81 -2.03
C GLY A 115 14.46 -5.55 -1.88
N CYS A 116 13.99 -5.30 -0.68
CA CYS A 116 13.25 -4.09 -0.33
C CYS A 116 14.11 -3.22 0.60
N ALA A 117 14.14 -1.91 0.35
CA ALA A 117 14.92 -0.98 1.15
C ALA A 117 14.50 -0.97 2.63
N ILE A 118 13.20 -1.17 2.92
CA ILE A 118 12.64 -1.11 4.27
C ILE A 118 12.85 -2.36 5.12
N GLY A 119 13.43 -3.44 4.57
CA GLY A 119 13.73 -4.66 5.32
C GLY A 119 13.53 -5.96 4.54
N GLN A 120 13.87 -7.08 5.19
CA GLN A 120 13.63 -8.40 4.66
C GLN A 120 12.13 -8.69 4.65
N ARG A 121 11.65 -9.17 3.52
CA ARG A 121 10.26 -9.59 3.33
C ARG A 121 10.27 -10.97 2.70
N PRO A 122 10.57 -12.02 3.47
CA PRO A 122 10.61 -13.38 2.96
C PRO A 122 9.24 -13.77 2.41
N ILE A 123 9.24 -14.64 1.41
CA ILE A 123 8.02 -15.21 0.81
C ILE A 123 7.77 -16.65 1.28
N ASP A 124 8.50 -17.10 2.29
CA ASP A 124 8.41 -18.43 2.88
C ASP A 124 6.99 -18.78 3.30
N LEU A 125 6.24 -17.83 3.89
CA LEU A 125 4.84 -18.07 4.28
C LEU A 125 3.93 -18.35 3.07
N HIS A 126 4.18 -17.71 1.91
CA HIS A 126 3.48 -18.01 0.67
C HIS A 126 3.78 -19.46 0.21
N LEU A 127 5.07 -19.82 0.20
CA LEU A 127 5.54 -21.11 -0.30
C LEU A 127 5.04 -22.25 0.58
N LEU A 128 5.23 -22.15 1.90
CA LEU A 128 4.75 -23.14 2.87
C LEU A 128 3.23 -23.36 2.78
N ALA A 129 2.46 -22.29 2.61
CA ALA A 129 1.01 -22.40 2.46
C ALA A 129 0.63 -23.13 1.17
N LEU A 130 1.26 -22.81 0.03
CA LEU A 130 1.03 -23.52 -1.24
C LEU A 130 1.45 -24.99 -1.17
N GLU A 131 2.57 -25.30 -0.52
CA GLU A 131 2.99 -26.69 -0.29
C GLU A 131 1.97 -27.47 0.55
N LYS A 132 1.40 -26.86 1.60
CA LYS A 132 0.29 -27.45 2.36
C LYS A 132 -0.95 -27.70 1.51
N MET A 133 -1.18 -26.90 0.47
CA MET A 133 -2.24 -27.11 -0.52
C MET A 133 -1.90 -28.14 -1.58
N GLY A 134 -0.71 -28.76 -1.52
CA GLY A 134 -0.27 -29.83 -2.42
C GLY A 134 0.59 -29.38 -3.60
N ALA A 135 1.10 -28.16 -3.58
CA ALA A 135 2.07 -27.70 -4.56
C ALA A 135 3.45 -28.33 -4.34
N ASN A 136 4.12 -28.69 -5.43
CA ASN A 136 5.55 -28.99 -5.43
C ASN A 136 6.31 -27.70 -5.82
N ILE A 137 7.13 -27.19 -4.90
CA ILE A 137 7.84 -25.94 -5.06
C ILE A 137 9.35 -26.16 -5.05
N GLN A 138 10.03 -25.55 -5.99
CA GLN A 138 11.49 -25.56 -6.09
C GLN A 138 11.99 -24.14 -6.39
N ILE A 139 13.12 -23.78 -5.81
CA ILE A 139 13.83 -22.56 -6.18
C ILE A 139 14.91 -22.92 -7.19
N LYS A 140 14.78 -22.43 -8.41
CA LYS A 140 15.74 -22.67 -9.51
C LYS A 140 16.12 -21.36 -10.17
N GLN A 141 17.41 -21.07 -10.23
CA GLN A 141 17.97 -19.89 -10.94
C GLN A 141 17.29 -18.57 -10.56
N GLY A 142 16.91 -18.40 -9.29
CA GLY A 142 16.21 -17.20 -8.80
C GLY A 142 14.70 -17.16 -9.10
N TYR A 143 14.11 -18.27 -9.53
CA TYR A 143 12.67 -18.41 -9.73
C TYR A 143 12.06 -19.39 -8.72
N VAL A 144 10.87 -19.06 -8.27
CA VAL A 144 9.94 -20.03 -7.66
C VAL A 144 9.32 -20.81 -8.80
N VAL A 145 9.64 -22.08 -8.91
CA VAL A 145 9.03 -23.02 -9.86
C VAL A 145 8.01 -23.83 -9.07
N ALA A 146 6.74 -23.63 -9.37
CA ALA A 146 5.63 -24.27 -8.66
C ALA A 146 4.81 -25.13 -9.62
N SER A 147 4.39 -26.33 -9.16
CA SER A 147 3.54 -27.23 -9.93
C SER A 147 2.64 -28.05 -9.01
N GLY A 148 1.47 -28.46 -9.50
CA GLY A 148 0.53 -29.32 -8.79
C GLY A 148 -0.91 -28.85 -8.89
N ASN A 149 -1.83 -29.73 -8.53
CA ASN A 149 -3.25 -29.41 -8.43
C ASN A 149 -3.58 -29.07 -6.97
N LEU A 150 -3.99 -27.84 -6.73
CA LEU A 150 -4.24 -27.34 -5.38
C LEU A 150 -5.49 -27.97 -4.77
N LYS A 151 -5.38 -28.33 -3.49
CA LYS A 151 -6.47 -28.85 -2.66
C LYS A 151 -6.58 -28.01 -1.42
N GLY A 152 -7.82 -27.79 -0.98
CA GLY A 152 -8.08 -27.10 0.28
C GLY A 152 -7.43 -27.82 1.46
N ASN A 153 -6.92 -27.03 2.40
CA ASN A 153 -6.28 -27.49 3.63
C ASN A 153 -6.46 -26.47 4.74
N GLU A 154 -6.13 -26.82 5.97
CA GLU A 154 -6.00 -25.88 7.07
C GLU A 154 -4.59 -25.29 7.08
N ILE A 155 -4.50 -23.95 7.04
CA ILE A 155 -3.25 -23.22 6.95
C ILE A 155 -3.24 -22.17 8.07
N LEU A 156 -2.28 -22.30 8.98
CA LEU A 156 -1.97 -21.28 9.98
C LEU A 156 -0.76 -20.47 9.50
N PHE A 157 -0.91 -19.15 9.43
CA PHE A 157 0.21 -18.25 9.24
C PHE A 157 0.87 -17.94 10.59
N ASP A 158 2.17 -18.24 10.73
CA ASP A 158 2.93 -17.99 11.96
C ASP A 158 3.02 -16.48 12.28
N LYS A 159 2.95 -15.65 11.23
CA LYS A 159 2.85 -14.18 11.30
C LYS A 159 1.81 -13.70 10.31
N ILE A 160 1.11 -12.63 10.67
CA ILE A 160 0.18 -11.97 9.74
C ILE A 160 0.98 -11.48 8.53
N THR A 161 0.50 -11.81 7.35
CA THR A 161 1.11 -11.41 6.08
C THR A 161 0.02 -10.99 5.10
N VAL A 162 0.04 -9.72 4.69
CA VAL A 162 -0.96 -9.17 3.76
C VAL A 162 -0.87 -9.88 2.40
N THR A 163 0.29 -9.79 1.74
CA THR A 163 0.48 -10.40 0.42
C THR A 163 0.44 -11.92 0.45
N GLY A 164 0.83 -12.55 1.58
CA GLY A 164 0.66 -13.99 1.78
C GLY A 164 -0.81 -14.39 1.85
N SER A 165 -1.60 -13.66 2.63
CA SER A 165 -3.06 -13.86 2.71
C SER A 165 -3.71 -13.71 1.33
N GLU A 166 -3.45 -12.60 0.63
CA GLU A 166 -3.98 -12.32 -0.71
C GLU A 166 -3.64 -13.43 -1.71
N ASN A 167 -2.38 -13.86 -1.72
CA ASN A 167 -1.90 -14.89 -2.64
C ASN A 167 -2.60 -16.23 -2.39
N ILE A 168 -2.73 -16.64 -1.11
CA ILE A 168 -3.36 -17.91 -0.77
C ILE A 168 -4.89 -17.85 -0.91
N ILE A 169 -5.54 -16.72 -0.65
CA ILE A 169 -6.96 -16.51 -0.95
C ILE A 169 -7.23 -16.74 -2.44
N MET A 170 -6.41 -16.14 -3.33
CA MET A 170 -6.55 -16.34 -4.77
C MET A 170 -6.23 -17.78 -5.20
N ALA A 171 -5.24 -18.42 -4.60
CA ALA A 171 -4.93 -19.83 -4.87
C ALA A 171 -6.08 -20.75 -4.42
N ALA A 172 -6.66 -20.50 -3.25
CA ALA A 172 -7.77 -21.28 -2.70
C ALA A 172 -9.05 -21.14 -3.53
N ALA A 173 -9.21 -20.03 -4.26
CA ALA A 173 -10.40 -19.77 -5.07
C ALA A 173 -10.68 -20.83 -6.12
N LEU A 174 -9.65 -21.40 -6.75
CA LEU A 174 -9.81 -22.49 -7.73
C LEU A 174 -9.40 -23.86 -7.17
N ALA A 175 -8.96 -23.97 -5.91
CA ALA A 175 -8.55 -25.22 -5.31
C ALA A 175 -9.74 -26.18 -5.16
N LYS A 176 -9.46 -27.48 -5.05
CA LYS A 176 -10.47 -28.50 -4.77
C LYS A 176 -10.81 -28.55 -3.29
N GLY A 177 -12.08 -28.34 -2.95
CA GLY A 177 -12.57 -28.45 -1.57
C GLY A 177 -12.37 -27.19 -0.74
N LYS A 178 -12.40 -27.34 0.60
CA LYS A 178 -12.38 -26.22 1.55
C LYS A 178 -10.96 -25.91 2.01
N THR A 179 -10.57 -24.63 1.94
CA THR A 179 -9.38 -24.08 2.57
C THR A 179 -9.78 -23.28 3.81
N LYS A 180 -9.14 -23.57 4.95
CA LYS A 180 -9.29 -22.78 6.18
C LYS A 180 -7.98 -22.05 6.45
N LEU A 181 -8.04 -20.71 6.49
CA LEU A 181 -6.89 -19.87 6.79
C LEU A 181 -7.04 -19.30 8.20
N LEU A 182 -5.98 -19.40 8.99
CA LEU A 182 -5.89 -18.90 10.36
C LEU A 182 -4.81 -17.83 10.45
N ASN A 183 -5.02 -16.82 11.28
CA ASN A 183 -4.15 -15.65 11.45
C ASN A 183 -3.99 -14.85 10.15
N VAL A 184 -5.10 -14.62 9.47
CA VAL A 184 -5.17 -13.92 8.18
C VAL A 184 -5.10 -12.41 8.40
N ALA A 185 -4.51 -11.70 7.45
CA ALA A 185 -4.52 -10.24 7.39
C ALA A 185 -5.96 -9.70 7.22
N LYS A 186 -6.29 -8.61 7.93
CA LYS A 186 -7.63 -8.03 8.00
C LYS A 186 -7.70 -6.63 7.40
N GLU A 187 -6.68 -6.22 6.69
CA GLU A 187 -6.63 -4.93 6.01
C GLU A 187 -7.83 -4.76 5.08
N PRO A 188 -8.39 -3.54 4.96
CA PRO A 188 -9.51 -3.28 4.05
C PRO A 188 -9.28 -3.76 2.62
N GLU A 189 -8.02 -3.77 2.18
CA GLU A 189 -7.57 -4.25 0.87
C GLU A 189 -7.79 -5.76 0.72
N VAL A 190 -7.49 -6.54 1.76
CA VAL A 190 -7.72 -8.00 1.81
C VAL A 190 -9.21 -8.31 1.89
N VAL A 191 -9.94 -7.54 2.70
CA VAL A 191 -11.40 -7.64 2.80
C VAL A 191 -12.04 -7.41 1.43
N GLN A 192 -11.64 -6.37 0.70
CA GLN A 192 -12.17 -6.10 -0.63
C GLN A 192 -11.88 -7.23 -1.61
N LEU A 193 -10.68 -7.82 -1.58
CA LEU A 193 -10.37 -8.99 -2.42
C LEU A 193 -11.35 -10.14 -2.14
N CYS A 194 -11.61 -10.45 -0.87
CA CYS A 194 -12.56 -11.49 -0.50
C CYS A 194 -13.98 -11.18 -0.97
N GLU A 195 -14.45 -9.93 -0.81
CA GLU A 195 -15.80 -9.52 -1.25
C GLU A 195 -15.95 -9.62 -2.77
N VAL A 196 -14.94 -9.20 -3.55
CA VAL A 196 -14.94 -9.32 -5.01
C VAL A 196 -14.98 -10.78 -5.46
N LEU A 197 -14.21 -11.66 -4.82
CA LEU A 197 -14.22 -13.10 -5.13
C LEU A 197 -15.56 -13.75 -4.73
N LYS A 198 -16.17 -13.33 -3.62
CA LYS A 198 -17.50 -13.78 -3.20
C LYS A 198 -18.57 -13.34 -4.21
N ASP A 199 -18.52 -12.10 -4.68
CA ASP A 199 -19.42 -11.57 -5.70
C ASP A 199 -19.22 -12.27 -7.07
N ALA A 200 -18.03 -12.81 -7.31
CA ALA A 200 -17.72 -13.64 -8.47
C ALA A 200 -18.20 -15.11 -8.33
N GLY A 201 -18.92 -15.42 -7.26
CA GLY A 201 -19.58 -16.71 -7.04
C GLY A 201 -18.87 -17.65 -6.08
N LEU A 202 -17.80 -17.21 -5.41
CA LEU A 202 -17.08 -18.04 -4.44
C LEU A 202 -17.75 -17.99 -3.06
N GLU A 203 -17.90 -19.12 -2.38
CA GLU A 203 -18.34 -19.16 -0.98
C GLU A 203 -17.16 -18.86 -0.06
N ILE A 204 -17.21 -17.71 0.63
CA ILE A 204 -16.20 -17.28 1.61
C ILE A 204 -16.90 -16.90 2.91
N LYS A 205 -16.42 -17.45 4.05
CA LYS A 205 -16.89 -17.13 5.40
C LYS A 205 -15.78 -16.50 6.22
N GLY A 206 -16.13 -15.64 7.19
CA GLY A 206 -15.18 -15.00 8.09
C GLY A 206 -14.46 -13.76 7.51
N ILE A 207 -14.96 -13.16 6.43
CA ILE A 207 -14.38 -11.95 5.81
C ILE A 207 -14.23 -10.84 6.87
N GLY A 208 -13.05 -10.23 6.96
CA GLY A 208 -12.73 -9.19 7.94
C GLY A 208 -12.34 -9.72 9.33
N THR A 209 -12.28 -11.03 9.51
CA THR A 209 -11.77 -11.67 10.74
C THR A 209 -10.39 -12.28 10.49
N ASP A 210 -9.77 -12.82 11.54
CA ASP A 210 -8.49 -13.52 11.48
C ASP A 210 -8.61 -14.99 11.01
N GLU A 211 -9.82 -15.43 10.71
CA GLU A 211 -10.11 -16.78 10.22
C GLU A 211 -10.99 -16.71 8.98
N LEU A 212 -10.56 -17.34 7.87
CA LEU A 212 -11.32 -17.44 6.63
C LEU A 212 -11.58 -18.92 6.28
N GLU A 213 -12.79 -19.23 5.84
CA GLU A 213 -13.13 -20.47 5.15
C GLU A 213 -13.47 -20.16 3.69
N ILE A 214 -12.75 -20.78 2.76
CA ILE A 214 -12.90 -20.59 1.31
C ILE A 214 -13.25 -21.94 0.69
N TYR A 215 -14.39 -22.01 0.01
CA TYR A 215 -14.80 -23.20 -0.73
C TYR A 215 -14.43 -23.00 -2.19
N GLY A 216 -13.34 -23.65 -2.62
CA GLY A 216 -12.79 -23.48 -3.97
C GLY A 216 -13.68 -24.09 -5.05
N SER A 217 -13.54 -23.59 -6.28
CA SER A 217 -14.38 -23.96 -7.44
C SER A 217 -13.95 -25.25 -8.15
N ASP A 218 -12.94 -25.98 -7.65
CA ASP A 218 -12.39 -27.21 -8.26
C ASP A 218 -11.89 -26.99 -9.71
N GLY A 219 -11.20 -25.86 -9.93
CA GLY A 219 -10.61 -25.47 -11.21
C GLY A 219 -11.54 -24.68 -12.15
N GLU A 220 -12.80 -24.50 -11.79
CA GLU A 220 -13.70 -23.65 -12.59
C GLU A 220 -13.37 -22.17 -12.42
N LEU A 221 -13.19 -21.47 -13.54
CA LEU A 221 -12.95 -20.02 -13.53
C LEU A 221 -14.19 -19.25 -13.07
N LEU A 222 -13.97 -18.12 -12.40
CA LEU A 222 -15.00 -17.33 -11.77
C LEU A 222 -15.59 -16.28 -12.72
N GLU A 223 -16.83 -15.85 -12.47
CA GLU A 223 -17.50 -14.81 -13.25
C GLU A 223 -17.50 -13.48 -12.50
N PHE A 224 -16.58 -12.60 -12.84
CA PHE A 224 -16.44 -11.31 -12.19
C PHE A 224 -17.49 -10.31 -12.68
N LYS A 225 -18.07 -9.57 -11.74
CA LYS A 225 -18.86 -8.37 -12.02
C LYS A 225 -17.94 -7.16 -12.10
N GLU A 226 -18.44 -6.05 -12.64
CA GLU A 226 -17.76 -4.76 -12.54
C GLU A 226 -17.70 -4.29 -11.07
N PHE A 227 -16.55 -3.76 -10.66
CA PHE A 227 -16.35 -3.22 -9.32
C PHE A 227 -15.38 -2.03 -9.31
N SER A 228 -15.35 -1.31 -8.18
CA SER A 228 -14.45 -0.17 -7.98
C SER A 228 -13.48 -0.44 -6.85
N VAL A 229 -12.23 -0.02 -7.02
CA VAL A 229 -11.21 -0.06 -5.96
C VAL A 229 -11.60 0.89 -4.84
N ILE A 230 -11.47 0.45 -3.57
CA ILE A 230 -11.69 1.30 -2.39
C ILE A 230 -10.73 2.49 -2.36
N PRO A 231 -11.10 3.61 -1.70
CA PRO A 231 -10.20 4.76 -1.52
C PRO A 231 -8.92 4.39 -0.77
N ASP A 232 -7.80 5.02 -1.16
CA ASP A 232 -6.50 4.79 -0.52
C ASP A 232 -6.42 5.46 0.86
N ARG A 233 -6.52 4.65 1.93
CA ARG A 233 -6.41 5.12 3.32
C ARG A 233 -5.04 5.69 3.66
N ILE A 234 -3.98 5.29 2.95
CA ILE A 234 -2.62 5.80 3.21
C ILE A 234 -2.42 7.14 2.50
N GLU A 235 -2.94 7.31 1.28
CA GLU A 235 -3.00 8.62 0.63
C GLU A 235 -3.82 9.59 1.49
N ALA A 236 -5.01 9.19 1.93
CA ALA A 236 -5.86 9.99 2.81
C ALA A 236 -5.13 10.42 4.10
N GLY A 237 -4.50 9.47 4.79
CA GLY A 237 -3.70 9.75 5.98
C GLY A 237 -2.54 10.72 5.70
N THR A 238 -1.91 10.62 4.54
CA THR A 238 -0.82 11.52 4.13
C THR A 238 -1.32 12.96 3.96
N TYR A 239 -2.48 13.17 3.32
CA TYR A 239 -3.07 14.53 3.22
C TYR A 239 -3.56 15.04 4.57
N LEU A 240 -4.13 14.19 5.44
CA LEU A 240 -4.44 14.60 6.82
C LEU A 240 -3.18 15.08 7.57
N CYS A 241 -2.06 14.37 7.42
CA CYS A 241 -0.77 14.82 7.96
C CYS A 241 -0.29 16.13 7.32
N ALA A 242 -0.57 16.38 6.03
CA ALA A 242 -0.22 17.64 5.38
C ALA A 242 -1.01 18.83 5.97
N GLY A 243 -2.31 18.67 6.17
CA GLY A 243 -3.13 19.65 6.88
C GLY A 243 -2.67 19.86 8.32
N ALA A 244 -2.34 18.77 9.01
CA ALA A 244 -1.89 18.80 10.40
C ALA A 244 -0.54 19.49 10.58
N ILE A 245 0.47 19.17 9.78
CA ILE A 245 1.83 19.74 9.89
C ILE A 245 1.87 21.24 9.57
N THR A 246 0.98 21.70 8.67
CA THR A 246 0.78 23.12 8.33
C THR A 246 -0.29 23.80 9.19
N ASN A 247 -0.86 23.06 10.14
CA ASN A 247 -1.96 23.49 11.02
C ASN A 247 -3.13 24.14 10.26
N SER A 248 -3.58 23.51 9.20
CA SER A 248 -4.52 24.02 8.21
C SER A 248 -5.83 23.22 8.22
N LYS A 249 -6.93 23.89 7.81
CA LYS A 249 -8.20 23.23 7.54
C LYS A 249 -8.21 22.71 6.10
N ILE A 250 -8.34 21.38 5.94
CA ILE A 250 -8.50 20.73 4.64
C ILE A 250 -9.61 19.69 4.69
N THR A 251 -10.22 19.41 3.55
CA THR A 251 -11.24 18.36 3.42
C THR A 251 -10.78 17.30 2.42
N LEU A 252 -10.91 16.04 2.82
CA LEU A 252 -10.71 14.88 1.95
C LEU A 252 -12.07 14.40 1.46
N ASP A 253 -12.23 14.26 0.15
CA ASP A 253 -13.43 13.70 -0.47
C ASP A 253 -13.17 12.28 -1.00
N LYS A 254 -14.22 11.47 -1.10
CA LYS A 254 -14.17 10.05 -1.47
C LYS A 254 -13.25 9.25 -0.57
N VAL A 255 -13.47 9.31 0.73
CA VAL A 255 -12.69 8.61 1.73
C VAL A 255 -13.58 7.81 2.66
N ASN A 256 -13.12 6.63 3.10
CA ASN A 256 -13.79 5.85 4.12
C ASN A 256 -13.09 6.02 5.48
N ALA A 257 -13.68 6.78 6.38
CA ALA A 257 -13.11 7.07 7.69
C ALA A 257 -12.91 5.81 8.56
N THR A 258 -13.70 4.76 8.38
CA THR A 258 -13.56 3.52 9.14
C THR A 258 -12.24 2.80 8.88
N HIS A 259 -11.66 2.99 7.68
CA HIS A 259 -10.35 2.44 7.31
C HIS A 259 -9.17 3.19 7.95
N LEU A 260 -9.42 4.35 8.55
CA LEU A 260 -8.43 5.28 9.12
C LEU A 260 -8.51 5.39 10.65
N SER A 261 -9.26 4.53 11.33
CA SER A 261 -9.57 4.68 12.76
C SER A 261 -8.34 4.89 13.63
N ALA A 262 -7.26 4.13 13.43
CA ALA A 262 -6.02 4.28 14.18
C ALA A 262 -5.30 5.60 13.88
N VAL A 263 -5.31 6.05 12.62
CA VAL A 263 -4.71 7.33 12.18
C VAL A 263 -5.49 8.50 12.78
N LEU A 264 -6.81 8.49 12.69
CA LEU A 264 -7.68 9.53 13.25
C LEU A 264 -7.53 9.62 14.77
N ALA A 265 -7.47 8.48 15.47
CA ALA A 265 -7.24 8.44 16.91
C ALA A 265 -5.91 9.11 17.30
N LYS A 266 -4.84 8.91 16.52
CA LYS A 266 -3.54 9.56 16.79
C LYS A 266 -3.56 11.06 16.48
N LEU A 267 -4.24 11.50 15.42
CA LEU A 267 -4.47 12.93 15.17
C LEU A 267 -5.24 13.60 16.31
N HIS A 268 -6.30 12.95 16.83
CA HIS A 268 -7.03 13.44 18.01
C HIS A 268 -6.14 13.55 19.25
N GLN A 269 -5.28 12.55 19.52
CA GLN A 269 -4.30 12.62 20.63
C GLN A 269 -3.34 13.81 20.47
N MET A 270 -2.98 14.16 19.22
CA MET A 270 -2.15 15.32 18.90
C MET A 270 -2.90 16.66 18.97
N GLY A 271 -4.21 16.65 19.23
CA GLY A 271 -5.02 17.86 19.43
C GLY A 271 -5.83 18.32 18.22
N PHE A 272 -5.85 17.54 17.13
CA PHE A 272 -6.65 17.84 15.95
C PHE A 272 -8.07 17.31 16.09
N GLU A 273 -9.05 18.07 15.64
CA GLU A 273 -10.44 17.64 15.50
C GLU A 273 -10.74 17.30 14.04
N THR A 274 -11.63 16.33 13.83
CA THR A 274 -12.11 15.95 12.50
C THR A 274 -13.62 15.95 12.44
N LEU A 275 -14.16 16.47 11.33
CA LEU A 275 -15.58 16.35 10.98
C LEU A 275 -15.70 15.26 9.92
N ILE A 276 -16.50 14.25 10.20
CA ILE A 276 -16.64 13.05 9.35
C ILE A 276 -18.06 13.00 8.82
N THR A 277 -18.18 12.81 7.49
CA THR A 277 -19.43 12.46 6.82
C THR A 277 -19.34 11.04 6.26
N GLU A 278 -20.29 10.62 5.45
CA GLU A 278 -20.30 9.29 4.84
C GLU A 278 -19.05 9.04 3.96
N ASP A 279 -18.62 10.06 3.21
CA ASP A 279 -17.56 9.96 2.21
C ASP A 279 -16.50 11.08 2.30
N SER A 280 -16.50 11.87 3.37
CA SER A 280 -15.51 12.93 3.56
C SER A 280 -14.97 13.03 4.99
N ILE A 281 -13.77 13.57 5.12
CA ILE A 281 -13.12 13.91 6.38
C ILE A 281 -12.58 15.34 6.28
N THR A 282 -13.02 16.23 7.16
CA THR A 282 -12.45 17.57 7.30
C THR A 282 -11.57 17.61 8.54
N LEU A 283 -10.29 17.90 8.38
CA LEU A 283 -9.37 18.18 9.47
C LEU A 283 -9.48 19.66 9.86
N LEU A 284 -9.57 19.93 11.16
CA LEU A 284 -9.55 21.27 11.73
C LEU A 284 -8.18 21.58 12.36
N PRO A 285 -7.71 22.85 12.31
CA PRO A 285 -6.48 23.26 12.96
C PRO A 285 -6.52 23.00 14.46
N ALA A 286 -5.39 22.60 15.04
CA ALA A 286 -5.22 22.43 16.49
C ALA A 286 -4.77 23.75 17.14
N LYS A 287 -5.20 24.00 18.38
CA LYS A 287 -4.67 25.10 19.19
C LYS A 287 -3.20 24.86 19.56
N GLU A 288 -2.85 23.62 19.79
CA GLU A 288 -1.52 23.15 20.12
C GLU A 288 -1.34 21.74 19.56
N ILE A 289 -0.22 21.48 18.90
CA ILE A 289 0.13 20.15 18.41
C ILE A 289 0.86 19.42 19.54
N LYS A 290 0.21 18.44 20.13
CA LYS A 290 0.73 17.65 21.24
C LYS A 290 1.63 16.52 20.76
N PRO A 291 2.62 16.08 21.58
CA PRO A 291 3.40 14.90 21.25
C PRO A 291 2.54 13.63 21.26
N VAL A 292 3.04 12.58 20.59
CA VAL A 292 2.32 11.32 20.43
C VAL A 292 3.25 10.12 20.61
N GLU A 293 2.70 9.04 21.13
CA GLU A 293 3.34 7.73 21.12
C GLU A 293 2.65 6.82 20.12
N ILE A 294 3.43 6.23 19.24
CA ILE A 294 2.96 5.35 18.17
C ILE A 294 3.74 4.05 18.23
N MET A 295 3.02 2.95 18.15
CA MET A 295 3.55 1.62 17.90
C MET A 295 2.91 1.07 16.65
N THR A 296 3.70 0.72 15.64
CA THR A 296 3.16 0.10 14.41
C THR A 296 2.74 -1.33 14.68
N SER A 297 1.62 -1.71 14.11
CA SER A 297 1.10 -3.08 14.17
C SER A 297 0.17 -3.33 12.98
N GLU A 298 -0.18 -4.59 12.77
CA GLU A 298 -1.13 -5.02 11.76
C GLU A 298 -2.51 -4.39 11.99
N TYR A 299 -3.30 -4.30 10.93
CA TYR A 299 -4.66 -3.74 10.99
C TYR A 299 -5.55 -4.52 12.01
N PRO A 300 -6.34 -3.84 12.86
CA PRO A 300 -6.69 -2.42 12.82
C PRO A 300 -5.75 -1.48 13.60
N GLY A 301 -4.56 -1.94 13.97
CA GLY A 301 -3.56 -1.11 14.64
C GLY A 301 -2.98 -0.02 13.75
N PHE A 302 -1.99 0.70 14.24
CA PHE A 302 -1.40 1.82 13.51
C PHE A 302 -0.54 1.31 12.33
N PRO A 303 -0.88 1.68 11.08
CA PRO A 303 -0.21 1.13 9.91
C PRO A 303 1.23 1.66 9.78
N THR A 304 2.16 0.74 9.56
CA THR A 304 3.56 1.08 9.30
C THR A 304 3.73 2.01 8.08
N ASP A 305 2.80 2.00 7.13
CA ASP A 305 2.77 2.89 5.96
C ASP A 305 2.46 4.36 6.30
N MET A 306 2.05 4.65 7.54
CA MET A 306 1.85 6.01 8.07
C MET A 306 2.94 6.46 9.05
N GLN A 307 3.90 5.60 9.35
CA GLN A 307 4.97 5.86 10.32
C GLN A 307 5.79 7.10 9.94
N ALA A 308 6.25 7.19 8.71
CA ALA A 308 7.11 8.29 8.25
C ALA A 308 6.36 9.65 8.23
N GLN A 309 5.09 9.67 7.84
CA GLN A 309 4.25 10.87 7.81
C GLN A 309 3.99 11.40 9.23
N PHE A 310 3.72 10.52 10.20
CA PHE A 310 3.56 10.92 11.60
C PHE A 310 4.89 11.33 12.24
N MET A 311 6.02 10.76 11.80
CA MET A 311 7.33 11.25 12.22
C MET A 311 7.54 12.70 11.76
N ALA A 312 7.21 13.02 10.52
CA ALA A 312 7.25 14.41 10.01
C ALA A 312 6.32 15.33 10.83
N LEU A 313 5.08 14.91 11.09
CA LEU A 313 4.13 15.67 11.91
C LEU A 313 4.64 15.88 13.35
N ALA A 314 5.25 14.87 13.96
CA ALA A 314 5.80 14.94 15.32
C ALA A 314 6.90 16.01 15.47
N LEU A 315 7.59 16.41 14.40
CA LEU A 315 8.54 17.51 14.41
C LEU A 315 7.91 18.86 14.78
N LYS A 316 6.60 19.02 14.58
CA LYS A 316 5.83 20.23 14.93
C LYS A 316 5.18 20.14 16.31
N ALA A 317 5.22 19.00 16.97
CA ALA A 317 4.61 18.82 18.28
C ALA A 317 5.36 19.59 19.38
N ASN A 318 4.64 20.11 20.36
CA ASN A 318 5.24 20.76 21.52
C ASN A 318 5.63 19.71 22.57
N GLY A 319 6.80 19.10 22.40
CA GLY A 319 7.32 18.07 23.30
C GLY A 319 7.97 16.90 22.56
N THR A 320 8.12 15.79 23.28
CA THR A 320 8.81 14.60 22.77
C THR A 320 7.81 13.51 22.37
N SER A 321 7.88 13.06 21.14
CA SER A 321 7.11 11.95 20.60
C SER A 321 7.98 10.69 20.48
N ILE A 322 7.34 9.52 20.54
CA ILE A 322 8.00 8.22 20.41
C ILE A 322 7.31 7.43 19.30
N ILE A 323 8.10 6.86 18.39
CA ILE A 323 7.62 5.94 17.36
C ILE A 323 8.38 4.61 17.49
N ASP A 324 7.63 3.55 17.74
CA ASP A 324 8.10 2.16 17.84
C ASP A 324 7.67 1.40 16.56
N GLU A 325 8.62 1.19 15.63
CA GLU A 325 8.39 0.46 14.38
C GLU A 325 8.66 -1.03 14.56
N ARG A 326 7.60 -1.84 14.62
CA ARG A 326 7.71 -3.27 14.92
C ARG A 326 7.57 -4.19 13.71
N LEU A 327 7.21 -3.65 12.55
CA LEU A 327 6.92 -4.47 11.37
C LEU A 327 8.11 -4.55 10.40
N PHE A 328 8.92 -3.48 10.30
CA PHE A 328 10.04 -3.44 9.36
C PHE A 328 11.31 -2.85 9.98
N GLU A 329 12.37 -3.62 9.99
CA GLU A 329 13.63 -3.31 10.66
C GLU A 329 14.38 -2.10 10.10
N ASN A 330 14.21 -1.77 8.80
CA ASN A 330 14.95 -0.69 8.12
C ASN A 330 14.05 0.50 7.75
N ARG A 331 12.96 0.73 8.48
CA ARG A 331 11.99 1.75 8.07
C ARG A 331 12.27 3.17 8.55
N PHE A 332 13.47 3.42 9.09
CA PHE A 332 13.93 4.73 9.55
C PHE A 332 14.98 5.39 8.65
N MET A 333 15.17 4.93 7.42
CA MET A 333 16.19 5.46 6.50
C MET A 333 16.01 6.96 6.19
N HIS A 334 14.77 7.47 6.21
CA HIS A 334 14.47 8.88 5.99
C HIS A 334 14.91 9.80 7.12
N VAL A 335 15.25 9.27 8.29
CA VAL A 335 15.67 10.07 9.45
C VAL A 335 16.92 10.89 9.12
N SER A 336 17.89 10.33 8.41
CA SER A 336 19.08 11.07 7.99
C SER A 336 18.76 12.31 7.16
N GLU A 337 17.76 12.25 6.31
CA GLU A 337 17.31 13.36 5.49
C GLU A 337 16.50 14.40 6.32
N LEU A 338 15.69 13.94 7.28
CA LEU A 338 15.00 14.84 8.21
C LEU A 338 15.99 15.61 9.11
N LEU A 339 17.08 14.96 9.54
CA LEU A 339 18.16 15.64 10.31
C LEU A 339 18.80 16.77 9.49
N ARG A 340 18.95 16.63 8.16
CA ARG A 340 19.42 17.69 7.27
C ARG A 340 18.49 18.91 7.24
N MET A 341 17.20 18.68 7.50
CA MET A 341 16.18 19.75 7.58
C MET A 341 16.05 20.35 8.98
N GLY A 342 16.94 20.00 9.92
CA GLY A 342 16.97 20.53 11.29
C GLY A 342 16.14 19.74 12.31
N ALA A 343 15.65 18.55 11.94
CA ALA A 343 14.95 17.67 12.88
C ALA A 343 15.86 17.22 14.03
N ASP A 344 15.29 16.99 15.22
CA ASP A 344 15.96 16.37 16.36
C ASP A 344 15.37 15.00 16.63
N ILE A 345 16.00 13.98 16.06
CA ILE A 345 15.54 12.59 16.12
C ILE A 345 16.70 11.71 16.59
N LYS A 346 16.44 10.87 17.58
CA LYS A 346 17.36 9.84 18.07
C LYS A 346 16.78 8.46 17.81
N LEU A 347 17.57 7.58 17.21
CA LEU A 347 17.21 6.19 16.97
C LEU A 347 17.87 5.27 17.99
N ASN A 348 17.09 4.32 18.50
CA ASN A 348 17.57 3.22 19.33
C ASN A 348 16.87 1.93 18.91
N GLY A 349 17.52 1.14 18.04
CA GLY A 349 16.92 -0.04 17.43
C GLY A 349 15.67 0.33 16.62
N HIS A 350 14.54 -0.21 17.01
CA HIS A 350 13.24 0.03 16.35
C HIS A 350 12.45 1.23 16.95
N ILE A 351 13.07 2.01 17.83
CA ILE A 351 12.44 3.17 18.48
C ILE A 351 13.08 4.46 18.01
N ALA A 352 12.25 5.39 17.55
CA ALA A 352 12.62 6.76 17.27
C ALA A 352 12.06 7.70 18.35
N THR A 353 12.92 8.53 18.94
CA THR A 353 12.55 9.61 19.85
C THR A 353 12.68 10.92 19.10
N ILE A 354 11.58 11.66 18.96
CA ILE A 354 11.47 12.90 18.19
C ILE A 354 11.23 14.07 19.15
N VAL A 355 12.15 15.02 19.19
CA VAL A 355 11.97 16.28 19.94
C VAL A 355 11.39 17.32 18.97
N GLY A 356 10.11 17.62 19.14
CA GLY A 356 9.38 18.55 18.27
C GLY A 356 9.54 20.02 18.71
N GLY A 357 8.85 20.91 17.96
CA GLY A 357 8.82 22.35 18.24
C GLY A 357 10.06 23.13 17.77
N LYS A 358 11.04 22.46 17.15
CA LYS A 358 12.19 23.12 16.53
C LYS A 358 11.84 23.70 15.17
N GLU A 359 12.58 24.73 14.78
CA GLU A 359 12.46 25.33 13.45
C GLU A 359 13.03 24.35 12.41
N LEU A 360 12.24 24.08 11.37
CA LEU A 360 12.64 23.28 10.24
C LEU A 360 13.13 24.19 9.11
N ASN A 361 14.24 23.82 8.49
CA ASN A 361 14.88 24.58 7.42
C ASN A 361 14.84 23.79 6.12
N ALA A 362 14.73 24.53 5.02
CA ALA A 362 14.79 23.95 3.69
C ALA A 362 16.15 23.30 3.43
N ALA A 363 16.14 22.19 2.71
CA ALA A 363 17.35 21.47 2.31
C ALA A 363 17.09 20.68 1.01
N ASP A 364 18.20 20.33 0.34
CA ASP A 364 18.20 19.32 -0.71
C ASP A 364 18.26 17.94 -0.06
N VAL A 365 17.23 17.12 -0.28
CA VAL A 365 17.06 15.79 0.34
C VAL A 365 16.73 14.72 -0.69
N MET A 366 17.03 13.46 -0.36
CA MET A 366 16.81 12.32 -1.25
C MET A 366 15.77 11.38 -0.68
N ALA A 367 14.76 11.07 -1.48
CA ALA A 367 13.80 10.01 -1.18
C ALA A 367 14.49 8.63 -1.17
N THR A 368 14.23 7.84 -0.13
CA THR A 368 14.80 6.50 0.06
C THR A 368 13.81 5.39 -0.30
N ASP A 369 12.53 5.64 -0.13
CA ASP A 369 11.41 4.76 -0.46
C ASP A 369 10.11 5.56 -0.63
N LEU A 370 9.01 4.85 -0.98
CA LEU A 370 7.72 5.47 -1.25
C LEU A 370 7.17 6.31 -0.08
N ARG A 371 7.22 5.81 1.14
CA ARG A 371 6.62 6.49 2.31
C ARG A 371 7.57 7.52 2.91
N ALA A 372 8.87 7.28 2.87
CA ALA A 372 9.88 8.28 3.17
C ALA A 372 9.75 9.51 2.28
N SER A 373 9.48 9.31 0.98
CA SER A 373 9.27 10.41 0.03
C SER A 373 8.17 11.36 0.50
N SER A 374 7.02 10.82 0.94
CA SER A 374 5.90 11.64 1.43
C SER A 374 6.25 12.40 2.72
N ALA A 375 6.99 11.79 3.64
CA ALA A 375 7.43 12.45 4.87
C ALA A 375 8.35 13.64 4.60
N LEU A 376 9.26 13.51 3.62
CA LEU A 376 10.14 14.62 3.20
C LEU A 376 9.34 15.77 2.58
N ILE A 377 8.30 15.47 1.78
CA ILE A 377 7.41 16.49 1.23
C ILE A 377 6.66 17.22 2.35
N LEU A 378 6.08 16.47 3.31
CA LEU A 378 5.38 17.05 4.46
C LEU A 378 6.31 17.97 5.27
N THR A 379 7.54 17.54 5.51
CA THR A 379 8.54 18.33 6.23
C THR A 379 8.93 19.57 5.43
N ALA A 380 9.10 19.47 4.10
CA ALA A 380 9.40 20.58 3.22
C ALA A 380 8.27 21.64 3.21
N LEU A 381 6.99 21.21 3.25
CA LEU A 381 5.86 22.12 3.38
C LEU A 381 5.91 22.96 4.67
N ALA A 382 6.46 22.39 5.76
CA ALA A 382 6.55 23.06 7.06
C ALA A 382 7.90 23.74 7.33
N ALA A 383 8.87 23.61 6.42
CA ALA A 383 10.21 24.18 6.56
C ALA A 383 10.26 25.64 6.09
N LYS A 384 11.22 26.41 6.60
CA LYS A 384 11.51 27.76 6.09
C LYS A 384 12.37 27.70 4.83
N GLY A 385 11.92 28.31 3.75
CA GLY A 385 12.62 28.39 2.47
C GLY A 385 12.13 27.36 1.45
N THR A 386 12.95 27.06 0.44
CA THR A 386 12.63 26.17 -0.68
C THR A 386 13.48 24.92 -0.63
N SER A 387 12.85 23.78 -0.47
CA SER A 387 13.49 22.46 -0.44
C SER A 387 13.43 21.78 -1.80
N LYS A 388 14.41 20.90 -2.07
CA LYS A 388 14.40 20.01 -3.23
C LYS A 388 14.36 18.56 -2.77
N VAL A 389 13.36 17.82 -3.23
CA VAL A 389 13.22 16.39 -2.95
C VAL A 389 13.57 15.60 -4.20
N HIS A 390 14.71 14.93 -4.18
CA HIS A 390 15.22 14.13 -5.30
C HIS A 390 14.74 12.69 -5.26
N ARG A 391 14.92 11.93 -6.35
CA ARG A 391 14.52 10.51 -6.51
C ARG A 391 13.00 10.29 -6.34
N ILE A 392 12.21 11.20 -6.83
CA ILE A 392 10.74 11.17 -6.70
C ILE A 392 10.07 10.02 -7.47
N TYR A 393 10.80 9.26 -8.27
CA TYR A 393 10.29 8.02 -8.86
C TYR A 393 9.79 7.02 -7.79
N HIS A 394 10.29 7.13 -6.54
CA HIS A 394 9.73 6.36 -5.43
C HIS A 394 8.29 6.80 -5.10
N LEU A 395 8.03 8.11 -5.16
CA LEU A 395 6.72 8.69 -4.94
C LEU A 395 5.70 8.25 -6.01
N ASP A 396 6.12 8.28 -7.28
CA ASP A 396 5.29 7.93 -8.43
C ASP A 396 4.80 6.47 -8.42
N ARG A 397 5.39 5.63 -7.56
CA ARG A 397 4.94 4.26 -7.37
C ARG A 397 3.60 4.14 -6.66
N GLY A 398 3.19 5.13 -5.88
CA GLY A 398 2.01 4.98 -5.04
C GLY A 398 1.18 6.23 -4.79
N TYR A 399 1.58 7.39 -5.29
CA TYR A 399 0.78 8.62 -5.21
C TYR A 399 0.47 9.11 -6.61
N GLU A 400 -0.82 9.26 -6.89
CA GLU A 400 -1.31 9.75 -8.17
C GLU A 400 -1.42 11.28 -8.16
N ASN A 401 -0.75 11.94 -9.13
CA ASN A 401 -0.81 13.39 -9.33
C ASN A 401 -0.59 14.20 -8.02
N LEU A 402 0.37 13.76 -7.19
CA LEU A 402 0.55 14.32 -5.86
C LEU A 402 0.83 15.82 -5.90
N GLU A 403 1.71 16.28 -6.79
CA GLU A 403 2.05 17.71 -6.92
C GLU A 403 0.83 18.56 -7.35
N GLU A 404 -0.03 18.06 -8.22
CA GLU A 404 -1.24 18.78 -8.64
C GLU A 404 -2.24 18.87 -7.49
N LYS A 405 -2.47 17.77 -6.76
CA LYS A 405 -3.34 17.77 -5.58
C LYS A 405 -2.83 18.73 -4.50
N PHE A 406 -1.52 18.84 -4.30
CA PHE A 406 -0.95 19.83 -3.37
C PHE A 406 -1.09 21.27 -3.88
N LYS A 407 -0.95 21.52 -5.19
CA LYS A 407 -1.23 22.83 -5.80
C LYS A 407 -2.68 23.25 -5.58
N ASP A 408 -3.62 22.32 -5.76
CA ASP A 408 -5.04 22.57 -5.53
C ASP A 408 -5.34 22.95 -4.06
N LEU A 409 -4.54 22.44 -3.11
CA LEU A 409 -4.57 22.84 -1.71
C LEU A 409 -3.81 24.15 -1.43
N GLY A 410 -3.21 24.79 -2.43
CA GLY A 410 -2.49 26.06 -2.33
C GLY A 410 -0.99 25.93 -2.03
N ALA A 411 -0.41 24.73 -2.06
CA ALA A 411 1.03 24.55 -1.92
C ALA A 411 1.78 25.02 -3.18
N LYS A 412 2.95 25.60 -2.97
CA LYS A 412 3.91 25.91 -4.04
C LYS A 412 4.86 24.73 -4.21
N ILE A 413 4.51 23.87 -5.11
CA ILE A 413 5.25 22.62 -5.44
C ILE A 413 5.37 22.50 -6.94
N THR A 414 6.56 22.19 -7.45
CA THR A 414 6.82 22.09 -8.88
C THR A 414 7.74 20.90 -9.16
N ARG A 415 7.36 20.09 -10.15
CA ARG A 415 8.21 19.01 -10.67
C ARG A 415 9.16 19.57 -11.71
N LEU A 416 10.45 19.40 -11.51
CA LEU A 416 11.53 19.90 -12.36
C LEU A 416 12.44 18.74 -12.79
N GLU A 417 13.16 18.95 -13.89
CA GLU A 417 14.19 18.06 -14.40
C GLU A 417 15.58 18.69 -14.25
N GLU A 418 16.57 17.88 -13.80
CA GLU A 418 17.99 18.26 -13.80
C GLU A 418 18.56 18.09 -15.20
#